data_4d75bc526d78a228d612e7730431d822
#
_entry.id   4d75bc526d78a228d612e7730431d822
#
_cell.length_a   1.000
_cell.length_b   1.000
_cell.length_c   1.000
_cell.angle_alpha   90.00
_cell.angle_beta   90.00
_cell.angle_gamma   90.00
#
_symmetry.space_group_name_H-M   'P 1'
#
loop_
_entity.id
_entity.type
_entity.pdbx_description
1 polymer ?
#
loop_
_entity_poly.entity_id
_entity_poly.type
_entity_poly.pdbx_seq_one_letter_code
_entity_poly.pdbx_strand_id
1 'polypeptide(L)'
;MGGRQTRVMTPAMTPEPTDDSPFSYADPGDPLWKRLAIGMVERLSGARHIERLYREKQAEGWRDGEQRSFFHTAISALSLDVQYDADRLVRAPSQGPLVVVANHPFGVLDGIVMCALMERARPDFLVLTNSVLMRAPEMRARMLPVDFAETREAQRINVASRAKALDHLKDGGCVVIFPAGAVSTSPDWLGRQPAIDGAWSPFAARLVLSARAGVLPIYFPGQNSRLFQIASHIHPNLRLGLFFHEVRRRIGAPFPVEIGEAATFDAFAHLDRAVLLTHLRALVYGLAGDAQPRPR
;
A
#
# COMPACT_ATOMS: atom_id res chain seq x y z
N MET A 1 -60.77 28.57 -26.80
CA MET A 1 -60.26 27.23 -27.25
C MET A 1 -58.94 27.01 -26.52
N GLY A 2 -59.00 26.27 -25.43
CA GLY A 2 -57.84 26.06 -24.54
C GLY A 2 -57.23 24.69 -24.87
N GLY A 3 -55.99 24.70 -25.31
CA GLY A 3 -55.18 23.51 -25.51
C GLY A 3 -54.53 23.05 -24.18
N ARG A 4 -54.96 21.90 -23.66
CA ARG A 4 -54.31 21.21 -22.54
C ARG A 4 -53.03 20.55 -23.04
N GLN A 5 -51.88 21.01 -22.57
CA GLN A 5 -50.62 20.31 -22.71
C GLN A 5 -50.57 19.17 -21.66
N THR A 6 -50.58 17.95 -22.13
CA THR A 6 -50.31 16.73 -21.33
C THR A 6 -48.83 16.59 -21.10
N ARG A 7 -48.39 16.77 -19.85
CA ARG A 7 -47.01 16.57 -19.40
C ARG A 7 -46.79 15.07 -19.23
N VAL A 8 -46.08 14.43 -20.15
CA VAL A 8 -45.61 13.06 -19.99
C VAL A 8 -44.50 13.05 -18.92
N MET A 9 -44.83 12.46 -17.77
CA MET A 9 -43.79 12.18 -16.74
C MET A 9 -42.99 10.99 -17.23
N THR A 10 -41.72 11.25 -17.53
CA THR A 10 -40.70 10.21 -17.70
C THR A 10 -40.42 9.60 -16.30
N PRO A 11 -40.51 8.25 -16.18
CA PRO A 11 -40.16 7.62 -14.90
C PRO A 11 -38.68 7.85 -14.61
N ALA A 12 -38.40 8.29 -13.40
CA ALA A 12 -37.04 8.39 -12.89
C ALA A 12 -36.41 6.99 -12.94
N MET A 13 -35.38 6.83 -13.79
CA MET A 13 -34.48 5.68 -13.72
C MET A 13 -33.80 5.70 -12.36
N THR A 14 -34.21 4.80 -11.48
CA THR A 14 -33.42 4.38 -10.34
C THR A 14 -32.09 3.86 -10.89
N PRO A 15 -30.93 4.40 -10.47
CA PRO A 15 -29.66 3.82 -10.86
C PRO A 15 -29.61 2.41 -10.27
N GLU A 16 -29.46 1.40 -11.14
CA GLU A 16 -29.07 0.06 -10.71
C GLU A 16 -27.81 0.16 -9.86
N PRO A 17 -27.71 -0.55 -8.74
CA PRO A 17 -26.49 -0.57 -7.95
C PRO A 17 -25.40 -1.22 -8.81
N THR A 18 -24.51 -0.42 -9.36
CA THR A 18 -23.26 -0.90 -9.93
C THR A 18 -22.48 -1.55 -8.77
N ASP A 19 -22.27 -2.86 -8.89
CA ASP A 19 -21.54 -3.73 -7.93
C ASP A 19 -20.01 -3.44 -8.01
N ASP A 20 -19.63 -2.18 -8.22
CA ASP A 20 -18.25 -1.71 -8.30
C ASP A 20 -17.78 -1.26 -6.91
N SER A 21 -17.52 -2.25 -6.05
CA SER A 21 -16.77 -1.98 -4.83
C SER A 21 -15.38 -1.45 -5.21
N PRO A 22 -14.96 -0.27 -4.70
CA PRO A 22 -13.63 0.28 -4.97
C PRO A 22 -12.50 -0.63 -4.49
N PHE A 23 -12.81 -1.63 -3.69
CA PHE A 23 -11.87 -2.57 -3.10
C PHE A 23 -11.89 -3.96 -3.74
N SER A 24 -12.75 -4.24 -4.73
CA SER A 24 -12.77 -5.55 -5.40
C SER A 24 -11.52 -5.72 -6.28
N TYR A 25 -10.86 -6.86 -6.13
CA TYR A 25 -9.76 -7.29 -6.98
C TYR A 25 -10.24 -8.02 -8.25
N ALA A 26 -11.55 -8.23 -8.41
CA ALA A 26 -12.12 -8.77 -9.63
C ALA A 26 -12.04 -7.73 -10.76
N ASP A 27 -11.39 -8.08 -11.86
CA ASP A 27 -11.35 -7.24 -13.05
C ASP A 27 -12.59 -7.47 -13.91
N PRO A 28 -13.26 -6.42 -14.45
CA PRO A 28 -14.37 -6.58 -15.39
C PRO A 28 -14.02 -7.44 -16.62
N GLY A 29 -12.75 -7.46 -17.03
CA GLY A 29 -12.23 -8.28 -18.12
C GLY A 29 -11.95 -9.74 -17.75
N ASP A 30 -12.01 -10.10 -16.46
CA ASP A 30 -11.79 -11.48 -16.03
C ASP A 30 -12.96 -12.42 -16.45
N PRO A 31 -12.66 -13.70 -16.73
CA PRO A 31 -13.69 -14.71 -16.96
C PRO A 31 -14.71 -14.77 -15.80
N LEU A 32 -15.99 -15.01 -16.13
CA LEU A 32 -17.08 -14.96 -15.15
C LEU A 32 -16.84 -15.86 -13.92
N TRP A 33 -16.30 -17.07 -14.13
CA TRP A 33 -16.01 -18.00 -13.04
C TRP A 33 -14.92 -17.43 -12.09
N LYS A 34 -13.92 -16.73 -12.62
CA LYS A 34 -12.86 -16.10 -11.84
C LYS A 34 -13.42 -14.95 -11.01
N ARG A 35 -14.26 -14.09 -11.61
CA ARG A 35 -14.95 -13.00 -10.91
C ARG A 35 -15.85 -13.53 -9.80
N LEU A 36 -16.59 -14.61 -10.05
CA LEU A 36 -17.45 -15.26 -9.05
C LEU A 36 -16.61 -15.86 -7.91
N ALA A 37 -15.48 -16.52 -8.22
CA ALA A 37 -14.59 -17.08 -7.21
C ALA A 37 -13.97 -15.99 -6.33
N ILE A 38 -13.45 -14.90 -6.92
CA ILE A 38 -12.92 -13.75 -6.18
C ILE A 38 -14.03 -13.13 -5.31
N GLY A 39 -15.19 -12.83 -5.88
CA GLY A 39 -16.33 -12.24 -5.16
C GLY A 39 -16.85 -13.12 -4.02
N MET A 40 -16.81 -14.44 -4.16
CA MET A 40 -17.15 -15.37 -3.08
C MET A 40 -16.12 -15.28 -1.94
N VAL A 41 -14.83 -15.31 -2.26
CA VAL A 41 -13.76 -15.19 -1.26
C VAL A 41 -13.82 -13.83 -0.58
N GLU A 42 -14.01 -12.73 -1.30
CA GLU A 42 -14.17 -11.39 -0.74
C GLU A 42 -15.37 -11.31 0.23
N ARG A 43 -16.51 -11.89 -0.13
CA ARG A 43 -17.70 -11.94 0.74
C ARG A 43 -17.44 -12.73 2.03
N LEU A 44 -16.78 -13.87 1.93
CA LEU A 44 -16.44 -14.72 3.09
C LEU A 44 -15.33 -14.09 3.94
N SER A 45 -14.42 -13.35 3.34
CA SER A 45 -13.29 -12.71 4.03
C SER A 45 -13.65 -11.44 4.80
N GLY A 46 -14.88 -10.91 4.65
CA GLY A 46 -15.34 -9.72 5.37
C GLY A 46 -15.15 -8.41 4.60
N ALA A 47 -14.98 -8.44 3.30
CA ALA A 47 -14.87 -7.26 2.44
C ALA A 47 -16.02 -6.27 2.68
N ARG A 48 -17.25 -6.76 2.84
CA ARG A 48 -18.44 -5.93 3.14
C ARG A 48 -18.32 -5.13 4.45
N HIS A 49 -17.62 -5.67 5.45
CA HIS A 49 -17.40 -4.96 6.70
C HIS A 49 -16.44 -3.80 6.51
N ILE A 50 -15.33 -4.01 5.82
CA ILE A 50 -14.35 -2.97 5.51
C ILE A 50 -14.95 -1.91 4.59
N GLU A 51 -15.71 -2.32 3.58
CA GLU A 51 -16.42 -1.41 2.68
C GLU A 51 -17.44 -0.54 3.43
N ARG A 52 -18.18 -1.11 4.38
CA ARG A 52 -19.10 -0.37 5.22
C ARG A 52 -18.36 0.67 6.07
N LEU A 53 -17.27 0.29 6.74
CA LEU A 53 -16.44 1.23 7.49
C LEU A 53 -15.92 2.38 6.62
N TYR A 54 -15.49 2.06 5.41
CA TYR A 54 -15.05 3.08 4.45
C TYR A 54 -16.18 4.03 4.07
N ARG A 55 -17.36 3.49 3.69
CA ARG A 55 -18.52 4.30 3.30
C ARG A 55 -19.05 5.15 4.45
N GLU A 56 -19.07 4.63 5.68
CA GLU A 56 -19.44 5.38 6.88
C GLU A 56 -18.50 6.58 7.06
N LYS A 57 -17.20 6.38 6.98
CA LYS A 57 -16.20 7.45 7.09
C LYS A 57 -16.23 8.42 5.91
N GLN A 58 -16.51 7.96 4.71
CA GLN A 58 -16.73 8.82 3.55
C GLN A 58 -17.97 9.68 3.70
N ALA A 59 -19.08 9.12 4.20
CA ALA A 59 -20.32 9.86 4.45
C ALA A 59 -20.19 10.89 5.58
N GLU A 60 -19.39 10.61 6.61
CA GLU A 60 -19.00 11.56 7.65
C GLU A 60 -18.15 12.72 7.08
N GLY A 61 -17.71 12.59 5.81
CA GLY A 61 -17.00 13.62 5.07
C GLY A 61 -15.56 13.81 5.54
N TRP A 62 -14.92 12.73 6.05
CA TRP A 62 -13.58 12.80 6.66
C TRP A 62 -13.49 13.96 7.68
N ARG A 63 -14.68 14.33 8.24
CA ARG A 63 -14.87 15.48 9.09
C ARG A 63 -14.49 15.12 10.52
N ASP A 64 -13.29 15.49 10.89
CA ASP A 64 -13.06 16.00 12.23
C ASP A 64 -12.24 17.27 12.04
N GLY A 65 -12.57 18.32 12.77
CA GLY A 65 -12.05 19.69 12.60
C GLY A 65 -10.52 19.87 12.76
N GLU A 66 -9.79 18.80 12.85
CA GLU A 66 -8.36 18.67 12.60
C GLU A 66 -8.23 17.93 11.27
N GLN A 67 -7.38 18.41 10.38
CA GLN A 67 -7.03 17.87 9.06
C GLN A 67 -6.53 16.40 9.14
N ARG A 68 -7.40 15.46 9.55
CA ARG A 68 -7.07 14.04 9.52
C ARG A 68 -7.19 13.54 8.10
N SER A 69 -6.06 13.11 7.57
CA SER A 69 -6.01 12.51 6.24
C SER A 69 -6.77 11.18 6.20
N PHE A 70 -7.01 10.71 4.98
CA PHE A 70 -7.53 9.38 4.71
C PHE A 70 -6.79 8.29 5.51
N PHE A 71 -5.45 8.34 5.54
CA PHE A 71 -4.63 7.31 6.17
C PHE A 71 -4.78 7.27 7.68
N HIS A 72 -4.80 8.44 8.35
CA HIS A 72 -5.04 8.52 9.79
C HIS A 72 -6.47 8.08 10.15
N THR A 73 -7.46 8.44 9.33
CA THR A 73 -8.84 8.01 9.52
C THR A 73 -8.98 6.50 9.34
N ALA A 74 -8.30 5.90 8.36
CA ALA A 74 -8.30 4.45 8.17
C ALA A 74 -7.66 3.71 9.37
N ILE A 75 -6.54 4.19 9.90
CA ILE A 75 -5.90 3.65 11.11
C ILE A 75 -6.87 3.71 12.29
N SER A 76 -7.54 4.86 12.50
CA SER A 76 -8.53 5.04 13.56
C SER A 76 -9.74 4.12 13.38
N ALA A 77 -10.30 4.03 12.17
CA ALA A 77 -11.46 3.17 11.87
C ALA A 77 -11.15 1.68 12.10
N LEU A 78 -9.91 1.26 11.83
CA LEU A 78 -9.42 -0.08 12.08
C LEU A 78 -8.92 -0.26 13.53
N SER A 79 -8.93 0.81 14.34
CA SER A 79 -8.40 0.80 15.72
C SER A 79 -7.00 0.20 15.79
N LEU A 80 -6.16 0.45 14.79
CA LEU A 80 -4.78 -0.06 14.78
C LEU A 80 -3.96 0.70 15.82
N ASP A 81 -3.30 -0.04 16.71
CA ASP A 81 -2.33 0.50 17.67
C ASP A 81 -0.94 0.54 17.01
N VAL A 82 -0.67 1.61 16.24
CA VAL A 82 0.60 1.77 15.52
C VAL A 82 1.70 2.18 16.49
N GLN A 83 2.66 1.30 16.70
CA GLN A 83 3.76 1.46 17.64
C GLN A 83 5.08 1.70 16.88
N TYR A 84 5.69 2.86 17.06
CA TYR A 84 6.97 3.21 16.42
C TYR A 84 7.76 4.19 17.28
N ASP A 85 9.04 4.34 16.98
CA ASP A 85 9.91 5.36 17.60
C ASP A 85 9.65 6.72 16.91
N ALA A 86 8.92 7.60 17.61
CA ALA A 86 8.58 8.94 17.10
C ALA A 86 9.83 9.82 16.93
N ASP A 87 10.85 9.66 17.77
CA ASP A 87 12.07 10.44 17.67
C ASP A 87 12.88 10.05 16.44
N ARG A 88 12.89 8.76 16.07
CA ARG A 88 13.50 8.31 14.81
C ARG A 88 12.77 8.86 13.59
N LEU A 89 11.43 8.90 13.64
CA LEU A 89 10.65 9.48 12.55
C LEU A 89 10.93 10.97 12.36
N VAL A 90 11.01 11.74 13.45
CA VAL A 90 11.30 13.18 13.41
C VAL A 90 12.72 13.47 12.88
N ARG A 91 13.67 12.56 13.10
CA ARG A 91 15.04 12.68 12.55
C ARG A 91 15.13 12.35 11.05
N ALA A 92 14.05 11.87 10.42
CA ALA A 92 14.05 11.70 8.96
C ALA A 92 14.32 13.05 8.27
N PRO A 93 15.10 13.09 7.18
CA PRO A 93 15.38 14.32 6.46
C PRO A 93 14.08 15.01 6.01
N SER A 94 13.83 16.21 6.48
CA SER A 94 12.61 16.99 6.14
C SER A 94 12.65 17.56 4.73
N GLN A 95 13.81 17.61 4.09
CA GLN A 95 14.04 18.16 2.75
C GLN A 95 15.09 17.33 2.00
N GLY A 96 15.16 17.55 0.70
CA GLY A 96 16.08 16.85 -0.19
C GLY A 96 15.58 15.48 -0.62
N PRO A 97 16.20 14.88 -1.66
CA PRO A 97 15.75 13.62 -2.22
C PRO A 97 15.85 12.48 -1.21
N LEU A 98 14.75 11.82 -0.92
CA LEU A 98 14.67 10.72 0.04
C LEU A 98 13.92 9.53 -0.55
N VAL A 99 14.52 8.35 -0.51
CA VAL A 99 13.85 7.08 -0.81
C VAL A 99 13.56 6.34 0.49
N VAL A 100 12.28 6.11 0.77
CA VAL A 100 11.86 5.27 1.90
C VAL A 100 11.65 3.85 1.38
N VAL A 101 12.36 2.89 1.95
CA VAL A 101 12.31 1.48 1.56
C VAL A 101 11.78 0.62 2.70
N ALA A 102 10.86 -0.30 2.39
CA ALA A 102 10.30 -1.19 3.40
C ALA A 102 10.03 -2.59 2.86
N ASN A 103 9.98 -3.59 3.78
CA ASN A 103 9.37 -4.89 3.51
C ASN A 103 7.83 -4.76 3.46
N HIS A 104 7.14 -5.81 2.99
CA HIS A 104 5.70 -5.72 2.71
C HIS A 104 4.89 -6.92 3.23
N PRO A 105 4.87 -7.18 4.56
CA PRO A 105 4.27 -8.40 5.11
C PRO A 105 2.74 -8.40 5.14
N PHE A 106 2.07 -7.23 5.24
CA PHE A 106 0.62 -7.15 5.44
C PHE A 106 -0.14 -6.55 4.25
N GLY A 107 0.56 -6.08 3.23
CA GLY A 107 -0.04 -5.52 2.03
C GLY A 107 -0.68 -4.14 2.28
N VAL A 108 -2.00 -4.04 2.12
CA VAL A 108 -2.71 -2.74 2.22
C VAL A 108 -2.44 -2.02 3.55
N LEU A 109 -2.31 -2.75 4.66
CA LEU A 109 -2.07 -2.16 5.98
C LEU A 109 -0.69 -1.50 6.07
N ASP A 110 0.35 -2.13 5.51
CA ASP A 110 1.69 -1.51 5.46
C ASP A 110 1.63 -0.19 4.69
N GLY A 111 0.92 -0.18 3.56
CA GLY A 111 0.74 1.02 2.75
C GLY A 111 0.03 2.14 3.49
N ILE A 112 -1.07 1.84 4.19
CA ILE A 112 -1.85 2.81 4.99
C ILE A 112 -0.98 3.39 6.11
N VAL A 113 -0.33 2.54 6.88
CA VAL A 113 0.52 2.95 8.01
C VAL A 113 1.73 3.75 7.51
N MET A 114 2.38 3.29 6.45
CA MET A 114 3.50 4.00 5.83
C MET A 114 3.09 5.40 5.39
N CYS A 115 1.97 5.55 4.69
CA CYS A 115 1.49 6.86 4.26
C CYS A 115 1.18 7.78 5.45
N ALA A 116 0.55 7.27 6.52
CA ALA A 116 0.29 8.05 7.72
C ALA A 116 1.59 8.52 8.43
N LEU A 117 2.62 7.68 8.46
CA LEU A 117 3.94 8.06 8.98
C LEU A 117 4.59 9.14 8.11
N MET A 118 4.51 8.99 6.79
CA MET A 118 5.12 9.93 5.86
C MET A 118 4.39 11.28 5.83
N GLU A 119 3.09 11.34 6.07
CA GLU A 119 2.38 12.62 6.23
C GLU A 119 2.96 13.49 7.34
N ARG A 120 3.52 12.86 8.39
CA ARG A 120 4.18 13.55 9.50
C ARG A 120 5.62 13.92 9.19
N ALA A 121 6.37 13.03 8.54
CA ALA A 121 7.81 13.20 8.31
C ALA A 121 8.11 13.97 7.02
N ARG A 122 7.38 13.67 5.95
CA ARG A 122 7.61 14.17 4.58
C ARG A 122 6.28 14.32 3.86
N PRO A 123 5.53 15.40 4.09
CA PRO A 123 4.22 15.60 3.49
C PRO A 123 4.24 15.72 1.96
N ASP A 124 5.42 15.85 1.35
CA ASP A 124 5.67 15.84 -0.09
C ASP A 124 5.82 14.42 -0.68
N PHE A 125 5.64 13.34 0.10
CA PHE A 125 5.88 11.97 -0.37
C PHE A 125 4.96 11.54 -1.51
N LEU A 126 5.50 10.69 -2.38
CA LEU A 126 4.75 9.87 -3.34
C LEU A 126 5.05 8.39 -3.07
N VAL A 127 4.07 7.51 -3.26
CA VAL A 127 4.24 6.06 -3.04
C VAL A 127 3.98 5.26 -4.31
N LEU A 128 4.91 4.38 -4.66
CA LEU A 128 4.73 3.41 -5.74
C LEU A 128 3.85 2.25 -5.24
N THR A 129 2.69 2.08 -5.85
CA THR A 129 1.67 1.14 -5.38
C THR A 129 0.89 0.50 -6.51
N ASN A 130 0.20 -0.61 -6.23
CA ASN A 130 -0.64 -1.29 -7.21
C ASN A 130 -1.71 -0.36 -7.76
N SER A 131 -1.89 -0.35 -9.09
CA SER A 131 -2.87 0.48 -9.81
C SER A 131 -4.31 0.30 -9.33
N VAL A 132 -4.66 -0.87 -8.76
CA VAL A 132 -5.98 -1.13 -8.15
C VAL A 132 -6.33 -0.12 -7.06
N LEU A 133 -5.34 0.35 -6.29
CA LEU A 133 -5.57 1.32 -5.21
C LEU A 133 -5.91 2.73 -5.73
N MET A 134 -5.70 3.00 -7.01
CA MET A 134 -6.13 4.26 -7.67
C MET A 134 -7.66 4.39 -7.75
N ARG A 135 -8.41 3.33 -7.45
CA ARG A 135 -9.87 3.38 -7.38
C ARG A 135 -10.38 4.24 -6.22
N ALA A 136 -9.61 4.39 -5.14
CA ALA A 136 -9.92 5.30 -4.03
C ALA A 136 -9.44 6.72 -4.39
N PRO A 137 -10.35 7.68 -4.60
CA PRO A 137 -9.99 9.03 -5.06
C PRO A 137 -9.06 9.77 -4.09
N GLU A 138 -9.23 9.53 -2.80
CA GLU A 138 -8.49 10.18 -1.71
C GLU A 138 -6.99 9.84 -1.74
N MET A 139 -6.66 8.68 -2.30
CA MET A 139 -5.28 8.19 -2.36
C MET A 139 -4.52 8.72 -3.59
N ARG A 140 -5.22 9.10 -4.66
CA ARG A 140 -4.64 9.40 -5.98
C ARG A 140 -3.55 10.46 -5.95
N ALA A 141 -3.69 11.48 -5.12
CA ALA A 141 -2.73 12.59 -5.05
C ALA A 141 -1.33 12.14 -4.60
N ARG A 142 -1.24 11.03 -3.87
CA ARG A 142 0.01 10.51 -3.29
C ARG A 142 0.53 9.26 -4.00
N MET A 143 -0.22 8.71 -4.95
CA MET A 143 0.10 7.41 -5.54
C MET A 143 0.69 7.50 -6.93
N LEU A 144 1.70 6.68 -7.17
CA LEU A 144 2.27 6.37 -8.47
C LEU A 144 1.88 4.94 -8.81
N PRO A 145 0.96 4.73 -9.78
CA PRO A 145 0.44 3.41 -10.09
C PRO A 145 1.51 2.50 -10.69
N VAL A 146 1.55 1.27 -10.22
CA VAL A 146 2.30 0.17 -10.82
C VAL A 146 1.29 -0.89 -11.26
N ASP A 147 1.32 -1.25 -12.51
CA ASP A 147 0.47 -2.27 -13.09
C ASP A 147 1.28 -3.54 -13.37
N PHE A 148 0.80 -4.68 -12.87
CA PHE A 148 1.47 -5.97 -12.99
C PHE A 148 0.95 -6.81 -14.17
N ALA A 149 0.03 -6.27 -14.99
CA ALA A 149 -0.43 -6.95 -16.19
C ALA A 149 0.68 -6.97 -17.27
N GLU A 150 0.72 -8.06 -18.05
CA GLU A 150 1.67 -8.20 -19.16
C GLU A 150 1.15 -7.53 -20.45
N THR A 151 0.69 -6.28 -20.34
CA THR A 151 0.14 -5.52 -21.46
C THR A 151 1.01 -4.32 -21.81
N ARG A 152 0.88 -3.83 -23.03
CA ARG A 152 1.56 -2.58 -23.46
C ARG A 152 1.10 -1.38 -22.64
N GLU A 153 -0.16 -1.37 -22.22
CA GLU A 153 -0.70 -0.29 -21.41
C GLU A 153 -0.08 -0.30 -20.00
N ALA A 154 0.00 -1.47 -19.35
CA ALA A 154 0.69 -1.63 -18.08
C ALA A 154 2.16 -1.18 -18.16
N GLN A 155 2.85 -1.51 -19.25
CA GLN A 155 4.22 -1.05 -19.47
C GLN A 155 4.31 0.48 -19.56
N ARG A 156 3.39 1.14 -20.28
CA ARG A 156 3.32 2.62 -20.37
C ARG A 156 3.09 3.26 -19.01
N ILE A 157 2.12 2.74 -18.23
CA ILE A 157 1.83 3.20 -16.87
C ILE A 157 3.09 3.07 -16.00
N ASN A 158 3.75 1.93 -16.04
CA ASN A 158 4.96 1.67 -15.25
C ASN A 158 6.12 2.61 -15.63
N VAL A 159 6.31 2.87 -16.91
CA VAL A 159 7.35 3.80 -17.37
C VAL A 159 7.04 5.22 -16.90
N ALA A 160 5.80 5.68 -17.05
CA ALA A 160 5.38 7.01 -16.62
C ALA A 160 5.53 7.20 -15.11
N SER A 161 5.09 6.23 -14.31
CA SER A 161 5.21 6.27 -12.85
C SER A 161 6.67 6.28 -12.38
N ARG A 162 7.52 5.49 -13.04
CA ARG A 162 8.96 5.46 -12.74
C ARG A 162 9.65 6.79 -13.10
N ALA A 163 9.28 7.40 -14.22
CA ALA A 163 9.80 8.72 -14.60
C ALA A 163 9.37 9.77 -13.58
N LYS A 164 8.07 9.82 -13.24
CA LYS A 164 7.54 10.76 -12.25
C LYS A 164 8.17 10.60 -10.87
N ALA A 165 8.41 9.35 -10.41
CA ALA A 165 9.12 9.09 -9.17
C ALA A 165 10.54 9.68 -9.16
N LEU A 166 11.26 9.49 -10.27
CA LEU A 166 12.62 9.99 -10.40
C LEU A 166 12.67 11.52 -10.48
N ASP A 167 11.76 12.14 -11.23
CA ASP A 167 11.68 13.59 -11.34
C ASP A 167 11.31 14.22 -10.00
N HIS A 168 10.34 13.65 -9.27
CA HIS A 168 9.99 14.09 -7.93
C HIS A 168 11.17 14.04 -6.95
N LEU A 169 11.97 12.97 -7.00
CA LEU A 169 13.19 12.88 -6.19
C LEU A 169 14.22 13.93 -6.58
N LYS A 170 14.44 14.18 -7.87
CA LYS A 170 15.39 15.21 -8.35
C LYS A 170 14.98 16.62 -7.92
N ASP A 171 13.67 16.86 -7.78
CA ASP A 171 13.12 18.11 -7.25
C ASP A 171 13.21 18.19 -5.72
N GLY A 172 13.86 17.24 -5.07
CA GLY A 172 14.07 17.20 -3.61
C GLY A 172 12.95 16.51 -2.85
N GLY A 173 12.03 15.82 -3.54
CA GLY A 173 10.89 15.14 -2.95
C GLY A 173 11.22 13.79 -2.30
N CYS A 174 10.20 13.16 -1.71
CA CYS A 174 10.27 11.87 -1.07
C CYS A 174 9.51 10.80 -1.87
N VAL A 175 10.11 9.62 -2.05
CA VAL A 175 9.46 8.47 -2.70
C VAL A 175 9.50 7.25 -1.80
N VAL A 176 8.32 6.68 -1.53
CA VAL A 176 8.15 5.42 -0.81
C VAL A 176 8.07 4.27 -1.80
N ILE A 177 8.80 3.22 -1.52
CA ILE A 177 8.78 2.00 -2.32
C ILE A 177 8.79 0.75 -1.44
N PHE A 178 7.98 -0.24 -1.82
CA PHE A 178 8.05 -1.63 -1.36
C PHE A 178 8.72 -2.44 -2.49
N PRO A 179 10.04 -2.65 -2.44
CA PRO A 179 10.79 -3.05 -3.64
C PRO A 179 10.46 -4.44 -4.16
N ALA A 180 9.90 -5.32 -3.32
CA ALA A 180 9.44 -6.64 -3.73
C ALA A 180 8.24 -6.59 -4.69
N GLY A 181 7.45 -5.49 -4.67
CA GLY A 181 6.25 -5.33 -5.49
C GLY A 181 5.12 -6.30 -5.16
N ALA A 182 5.31 -7.16 -4.19
CA ALA A 182 4.33 -8.14 -3.73
C ALA A 182 4.45 -8.34 -2.22
N VAL A 183 3.37 -8.83 -1.60
CA VAL A 183 3.33 -9.13 -0.17
C VAL A 183 4.27 -10.27 0.16
N SER A 184 5.01 -10.14 1.28
CA SER A 184 5.95 -11.14 1.78
C SER A 184 5.26 -12.50 1.95
N THR A 185 5.93 -13.55 1.53
CA THR A 185 5.41 -14.92 1.55
C THR A 185 6.38 -15.83 2.29
N SER A 186 5.86 -16.76 3.10
CA SER A 186 6.68 -17.78 3.73
C SER A 186 7.33 -18.66 2.66
N PRO A 187 8.64 -19.00 2.78
CA PRO A 187 9.28 -19.95 1.88
C PRO A 187 8.71 -21.36 2.03
N ASP A 188 8.15 -21.69 3.19
CA ASP A 188 7.45 -22.95 3.44
C ASP A 188 5.98 -22.86 3.04
N TRP A 189 5.50 -23.79 2.21
CA TRP A 189 4.13 -23.82 1.69
C TRP A 189 3.05 -23.95 2.77
N LEU A 190 3.39 -24.43 4.00
CA LEU A 190 2.50 -24.46 5.16
C LEU A 190 2.54 -23.18 6.00
N GLY A 191 3.34 -22.19 5.63
CA GLY A 191 3.46 -20.93 6.34
C GLY A 191 4.04 -21.06 7.75
N ARG A 192 4.93 -22.02 7.98
CA ARG A 192 5.57 -22.26 9.30
C ARG A 192 6.80 -21.39 9.51
N GLN A 193 7.50 -21.07 8.41
CA GLN A 193 8.65 -20.18 8.45
C GLN A 193 8.20 -18.72 8.33
N PRO A 194 8.99 -17.76 8.85
CA PRO A 194 8.72 -16.34 8.68
C PRO A 194 8.58 -15.95 7.22
N ALA A 195 7.57 -15.13 6.91
CA ALA A 195 7.39 -14.59 5.59
C ALA A 195 8.49 -13.57 5.29
N ILE A 196 9.03 -13.66 4.10
CA ILE A 196 10.04 -12.73 3.59
C ILE A 196 9.63 -12.22 2.22
N ASP A 197 10.11 -11.05 1.87
CA ASP A 197 9.92 -10.49 0.53
C ASP A 197 10.58 -11.38 -0.53
N GLY A 198 9.93 -11.49 -1.67
CA GLY A 198 10.54 -12.00 -2.89
C GLY A 198 11.75 -11.16 -3.32
N ALA A 199 12.20 -11.37 -4.55
CA ALA A 199 13.30 -10.60 -5.13
C ALA A 199 12.95 -9.11 -5.19
N TRP A 200 13.83 -8.25 -4.71
CA TRP A 200 13.66 -6.81 -4.78
C TRP A 200 13.95 -6.28 -6.19
N SER A 201 13.13 -5.36 -6.65
CA SER A 201 13.30 -4.71 -7.95
C SER A 201 14.55 -3.84 -7.99
N PRO A 202 15.40 -3.97 -9.02
CA PRO A 202 16.55 -3.09 -9.22
C PRO A 202 16.19 -1.60 -9.34
N PHE A 203 14.91 -1.31 -9.50
CA PHE A 203 14.42 0.06 -9.59
C PHE A 203 14.62 0.84 -8.28
N ALA A 204 14.57 0.19 -7.11
CA ALA A 204 14.86 0.83 -5.83
C ALA A 204 16.29 1.42 -5.80
N ALA A 205 17.28 0.63 -6.16
CA ALA A 205 18.66 1.10 -6.25
C ALA A 205 18.85 2.18 -7.35
N ARG A 206 18.11 2.07 -8.46
CA ARG A 206 18.12 3.10 -9.51
C ARG A 206 17.61 4.45 -9.00
N LEU A 207 16.53 4.48 -8.21
CA LEU A 207 16.01 5.71 -7.61
C LEU A 207 17.10 6.41 -6.78
N VAL A 208 17.75 5.66 -5.88
CA VAL A 208 18.80 6.19 -5.01
C VAL A 208 19.96 6.76 -5.82
N LEU A 209 20.51 5.97 -6.75
CA LEU A 209 21.68 6.36 -7.54
C LEU A 209 21.38 7.54 -8.50
N SER A 210 20.24 7.50 -9.19
CA SER A 210 19.93 8.49 -10.23
C SER A 210 19.52 9.84 -9.68
N ALA A 211 18.91 9.89 -8.48
CA ALA A 211 18.52 11.13 -7.83
C ALA A 211 19.52 11.56 -6.73
N ARG A 212 20.59 10.80 -6.50
CA ARG A 212 21.50 11.00 -5.36
C ARG A 212 20.75 11.13 -4.04
N ALA A 213 19.72 10.25 -3.86
CA ALA A 213 18.82 10.32 -2.73
C ALA A 213 19.39 9.65 -1.48
N GLY A 214 19.09 10.23 -0.32
CA GLY A 214 19.21 9.53 0.96
C GLY A 214 18.23 8.36 1.06
N VAL A 215 18.40 7.50 2.04
CA VAL A 215 17.56 6.32 2.26
C VAL A 215 17.08 6.28 3.71
N LEU A 216 15.76 6.06 3.89
CA LEU A 216 15.16 5.75 5.18
C LEU A 216 14.64 4.31 5.13
N PRO A 217 15.26 3.35 5.84
CA PRO A 217 14.77 1.99 5.93
C PRO A 217 13.67 1.89 6.99
N ILE A 218 12.58 1.20 6.65
CA ILE A 218 11.47 0.89 7.57
C ILE A 218 11.19 -0.62 7.50
N TYR A 219 10.95 -1.23 8.64
CA TYR A 219 10.63 -2.64 8.74
C TYR A 219 9.29 -2.84 9.45
N PHE A 220 8.42 -3.64 8.85
CA PHE A 220 7.16 -4.09 9.44
C PHE A 220 7.33 -5.51 9.98
N PRO A 221 7.37 -5.70 11.31
CA PRO A 221 7.48 -7.01 11.92
C PRO A 221 6.22 -7.84 11.75
N GLY A 222 6.37 -9.13 11.47
CA GLY A 222 5.28 -10.10 11.42
C GLY A 222 4.91 -10.54 10.01
N GLN A 223 3.74 -11.14 9.88
CA GLN A 223 3.25 -11.71 8.62
C GLN A 223 1.75 -11.92 8.65
N ASN A 224 1.14 -12.11 7.50
CA ASN A 224 -0.23 -12.57 7.33
C ASN A 224 -0.41 -14.02 7.82
N SER A 225 -1.65 -14.43 8.06
CA SER A 225 -1.99 -15.74 8.59
C SER A 225 -1.44 -16.91 7.77
N ARG A 226 -1.37 -18.08 8.39
CA ARG A 226 -1.03 -19.33 7.67
C ARG A 226 -1.94 -19.59 6.49
N LEU A 227 -3.24 -19.27 6.62
CA LEU A 227 -4.19 -19.42 5.52
C LEU A 227 -3.77 -18.55 4.33
N PHE A 228 -3.38 -17.31 4.56
CA PHE A 228 -2.86 -16.42 3.53
C PHE A 228 -1.56 -16.96 2.91
N GLN A 229 -0.66 -17.50 3.71
CA GLN A 229 0.60 -18.09 3.23
C GLN A 229 0.34 -19.31 2.33
N ILE A 230 -0.52 -20.24 2.77
CA ILE A 230 -0.91 -21.41 1.97
C ILE A 230 -1.58 -20.97 0.65
N ALA A 231 -2.53 -20.04 0.71
CA ALA A 231 -3.21 -19.51 -0.47
C ALA A 231 -2.24 -18.86 -1.47
N SER A 232 -1.19 -18.21 -0.95
CA SER A 232 -0.14 -17.58 -1.77
C SER A 232 0.65 -18.60 -2.60
N HIS A 233 0.81 -19.82 -2.11
CA HIS A 233 1.47 -20.91 -2.83
C HIS A 233 0.56 -21.63 -3.82
N ILE A 234 -0.76 -21.61 -3.59
CA ILE A 234 -1.72 -22.27 -4.47
C ILE A 234 -2.00 -21.40 -5.70
N HIS A 235 -2.40 -20.16 -5.49
CA HIS A 235 -2.72 -19.25 -6.59
C HIS A 235 -2.73 -17.77 -6.14
N PRO A 236 -2.12 -16.85 -6.91
CA PRO A 236 -2.10 -15.42 -6.57
C PRO A 236 -3.47 -14.80 -6.32
N ASN A 237 -4.51 -15.20 -7.05
CA ASN A 237 -5.86 -14.65 -6.90
C ASN A 237 -6.55 -15.09 -5.60
N LEU A 238 -6.23 -16.27 -5.07
CA LEU A 238 -6.76 -16.71 -3.77
C LEU A 238 -6.26 -15.82 -2.64
N ARG A 239 -4.99 -15.46 -2.68
CA ARG A 239 -4.40 -14.56 -1.70
C ARG A 239 -5.03 -13.16 -1.76
N LEU A 240 -5.36 -12.65 -2.97
CA LEU A 240 -6.00 -11.35 -3.13
C LEU A 240 -7.34 -11.29 -2.39
N GLY A 241 -8.18 -12.32 -2.54
CA GLY A 241 -9.46 -12.41 -1.82
C GLY A 241 -9.32 -12.49 -0.30
N LEU A 242 -8.16 -12.93 0.21
CA LEU A 242 -7.91 -13.03 1.65
C LEU A 242 -7.40 -11.73 2.29
N PHE A 243 -7.08 -10.69 1.52
CA PHE A 243 -6.61 -9.42 2.10
C PHE A 243 -7.60 -8.83 3.11
N PHE A 244 -8.88 -8.86 2.82
CA PHE A 244 -9.92 -8.38 3.75
C PHE A 244 -9.97 -9.20 5.03
N HIS A 245 -9.75 -10.52 4.93
CA HIS A 245 -9.64 -11.39 6.10
C HIS A 245 -8.45 -10.97 6.98
N GLU A 246 -7.29 -10.71 6.37
CA GLU A 246 -6.10 -10.28 7.09
C GLU A 246 -6.27 -8.89 7.72
N VAL A 247 -6.87 -7.92 7.00
CA VAL A 247 -7.22 -6.60 7.56
C VAL A 247 -8.13 -6.77 8.77
N ARG A 248 -9.21 -7.56 8.65
CA ARG A 248 -10.16 -7.79 9.74
C ARG A 248 -9.50 -8.41 10.97
N ARG A 249 -8.55 -9.33 10.78
CA ARG A 249 -7.79 -9.95 11.88
C ARG A 249 -6.90 -8.98 12.63
N ARG A 250 -6.55 -7.86 12.01
CA ARG A 250 -5.69 -6.83 12.58
C ARG A 250 -6.47 -5.69 13.24
N ILE A 251 -7.79 -5.65 13.12
CA ILE A 251 -8.61 -4.64 13.80
C ILE A 251 -8.35 -4.71 15.31
N GLY A 252 -7.99 -3.58 15.91
CA GLY A 252 -7.68 -3.47 17.34
C GLY A 252 -6.36 -4.11 17.79
N ALA A 253 -5.53 -4.59 16.84
CA ALA A 253 -4.28 -5.24 17.19
C ALA A 253 -3.09 -4.26 17.19
N PRO A 254 -2.03 -4.54 17.96
CA PRO A 254 -0.76 -3.84 17.85
C PRO A 254 -0.17 -3.96 16.43
N PHE A 255 0.33 -2.84 15.93
CA PHE A 255 0.98 -2.76 14.62
C PHE A 255 2.36 -2.12 14.78
N PRO A 256 3.37 -2.90 15.17
CA PRO A 256 4.73 -2.38 15.36
C PRO A 256 5.36 -2.00 14.04
N VAL A 257 6.16 -0.93 14.05
CA VAL A 257 6.96 -0.43 12.92
C VAL A 257 8.34 -0.07 13.43
N GLU A 258 9.36 -0.66 12.85
CA GLU A 258 10.75 -0.33 13.15
C GLU A 258 11.27 0.68 12.13
N ILE A 259 11.67 1.86 12.60
CA ILE A 259 12.20 2.93 11.76
C ILE A 259 13.71 2.96 11.97
N GLY A 260 14.47 2.78 10.89
CA GLY A 260 15.92 2.85 10.92
C GLY A 260 16.43 4.29 10.90
N GLU A 261 17.73 4.43 10.97
CA GLU A 261 18.38 5.73 10.77
C GLU A 261 18.45 6.05 9.28
N ALA A 262 18.12 7.30 8.95
CA ALA A 262 18.26 7.78 7.59
C ALA A 262 19.74 7.92 7.23
N ALA A 263 20.14 7.34 6.12
CA ALA A 263 21.48 7.47 5.58
C ALA A 263 21.52 8.44 4.40
N THR A 264 22.54 9.28 4.32
CA THR A 264 22.75 10.19 3.20
C THR A 264 23.25 9.42 1.97
N PHE A 265 23.10 10.01 0.78
CA PHE A 265 23.58 9.40 -0.46
C PHE A 265 25.08 9.05 -0.43
N ASP A 266 25.89 9.80 0.27
CA ASP A 266 27.35 9.58 0.31
C ASP A 266 27.73 8.21 0.88
N ALA A 267 26.88 7.64 1.76
CA ALA A 267 27.05 6.26 2.26
C ALA A 267 26.93 5.21 1.14
N PHE A 268 26.30 5.54 0.02
CA PHE A 268 25.98 4.62 -1.08
C PHE A 268 26.69 4.96 -2.39
N ALA A 269 27.33 6.13 -2.49
CA ALA A 269 27.86 6.68 -3.73
C ALA A 269 28.90 5.79 -4.43
N HIS A 270 29.59 4.96 -3.65
CA HIS A 270 30.62 4.03 -4.13
C HIS A 270 30.08 2.65 -4.55
N LEU A 271 28.79 2.38 -4.31
CA LEU A 271 28.19 1.08 -4.58
C LEU A 271 27.64 1.00 -6.01
N ASP A 272 27.85 -0.13 -6.65
CA ASP A 272 27.09 -0.44 -7.88
C ASP A 272 25.64 -0.78 -7.56
N ARG A 273 24.81 -0.85 -8.62
CA ARG A 273 23.36 -1.05 -8.48
C ARG A 273 23.00 -2.37 -7.79
N ALA A 274 23.72 -3.47 -8.07
CA ALA A 274 23.39 -4.78 -7.53
C ALA A 274 23.78 -4.87 -6.06
N VAL A 275 24.97 -4.36 -5.73
CA VAL A 275 25.46 -4.28 -4.35
C VAL A 275 24.57 -3.37 -3.52
N LEU A 276 24.19 -2.20 -4.05
CA LEU A 276 23.28 -1.29 -3.37
C LEU A 276 21.92 -1.95 -3.10
N LEU A 277 21.34 -2.67 -4.06
CA LEU A 277 20.06 -3.35 -3.86
C LEU A 277 20.11 -4.35 -2.71
N THR A 278 21.19 -5.13 -2.65
CA THR A 278 21.44 -6.09 -1.56
C THR A 278 21.60 -5.36 -0.23
N HIS A 279 22.32 -4.24 -0.24
CA HIS A 279 22.54 -3.41 0.95
C HIS A 279 21.23 -2.78 1.46
N LEU A 280 20.39 -2.23 0.57
CA LEU A 280 19.07 -1.69 0.94
C LEU A 280 18.21 -2.75 1.63
N ARG A 281 18.21 -3.97 1.09
CA ARG A 281 17.48 -5.09 1.70
C ARG A 281 18.04 -5.43 3.09
N ALA A 282 19.35 -5.47 3.22
CA ALA A 282 20.03 -5.72 4.49
C ALA A 282 19.72 -4.66 5.54
N LEU A 283 19.66 -3.36 5.16
CA LEU A 283 19.28 -2.28 6.05
C LEU A 283 17.86 -2.48 6.62
N VAL A 284 16.90 -2.83 5.77
CA VAL A 284 15.51 -3.05 6.21
C VAL A 284 15.40 -4.29 7.11
N TYR A 285 15.95 -5.44 6.68
CA TYR A 285 15.84 -6.66 7.46
C TYR A 285 16.76 -6.68 8.71
N GLY A 286 17.79 -5.85 8.73
CA GLY A 286 18.64 -5.62 9.93
C GLY A 286 17.83 -5.05 11.10
N LEU A 287 16.76 -4.29 10.83
CA LEU A 287 15.87 -3.76 11.87
C LEU A 287 15.05 -4.84 12.58
N ALA A 288 14.95 -6.04 12.01
CA ALA A 288 14.23 -7.17 12.64
C ALA A 288 14.84 -7.59 13.99
N GLY A 289 16.16 -7.37 14.19
CA GLY A 289 16.85 -7.62 15.46
C GLY A 289 16.48 -6.64 16.57
N ASP A 290 16.02 -5.44 16.22
CA ASP A 290 15.60 -4.40 17.16
C ASP A 290 14.14 -4.58 17.63
N ALA A 291 13.40 -5.48 17.00
CA ALA A 291 11.99 -5.80 17.28
C ALA A 291 11.85 -6.69 18.54
N GLN A 292 12.53 -6.38 19.64
CA GLN A 292 12.22 -6.99 20.92
C GLN A 292 10.86 -6.46 21.43
N PRO A 293 10.01 -7.34 22.02
CA PRO A 293 8.76 -6.88 22.62
C PRO A 293 9.10 -5.86 23.71
N ARG A 294 8.71 -4.60 23.51
CA ARG A 294 8.81 -3.59 24.57
C ARG A 294 7.96 -4.08 25.74
N PRO A 295 8.50 -4.08 26.96
CA PRO A 295 7.71 -4.46 28.13
C PRO A 295 6.49 -3.54 28.22
N ARG A 296 5.33 -4.17 28.50
CA ARG A 296 4.03 -3.51 28.67
C ARG A 296 4.05 -2.58 29.89
#